data_6ac2d7bc6f8225e2ba9705d996a96d1d
#
_entry.id   6ac2d7bc6f8225e2ba9705d996a96d1d
#
_cell.length_a   1.000
_cell.length_b   1.000
_cell.length_c   1.000
_cell.angle_alpha   90.00
_cell.angle_beta   90.00
_cell.angle_gamma   90.00
#
_symmetry.space_group_name_H-M   'P 1'
#
loop_
_entity.id
_entity.type
_entity.pdbx_description
1 polymer ?
#
loop_
_entity_poly.entity_id
_entity_poly.type
_entity_poly.pdbx_seq_one_letter_code
_entity_poly.pdbx_strand_id
1 'polypeptide(L)'
;ELTVGNITAKDIEDFYEWMFESHVVANTVIHYHTVLHSAFKRAFKDGLIDSNPFDRIDRPKKNKFTGENYSEEELIAMLGLIRGDIIYPAVMLAGGLGLRRSEALGARWSRVDWEKKTILLDTKIIEYKENGKVIVEPVEEMKNKSSRRTLPLPDPVYEMLCEEREKQDLYRRMFKGSYNRKYDDYICVDQLGG
;
A
#
# COMPACT_ATOMS: atom_id res chain seq x y z
N GLU A 1 18.35 -21.35 26.63
CA GLU A 1 17.73 -20.05 26.30
C GLU A 1 18.66 -19.31 25.35
N LEU A 2 18.16 -18.89 24.15
CA LEU A 2 18.94 -18.16 23.16
C LEU A 2 18.98 -16.68 23.56
N THR A 3 20.18 -16.15 23.66
CA THR A 3 20.43 -14.71 23.87
C THR A 3 21.21 -14.15 22.66
N VAL A 4 21.21 -12.85 22.46
CA VAL A 4 21.93 -12.21 21.32
C VAL A 4 23.42 -12.59 21.33
N GLY A 5 24.00 -12.78 22.51
CA GLY A 5 25.44 -13.11 22.67
C GLY A 5 25.82 -14.55 22.37
N ASN A 6 24.85 -15.49 22.32
CA ASN A 6 25.14 -16.92 22.11
C ASN A 6 24.54 -17.50 20.83
N ILE A 7 23.92 -16.67 19.99
CA ILE A 7 23.42 -17.09 18.67
C ILE A 7 24.61 -17.33 17.73
N THR A 8 24.60 -18.52 17.12
CA THR A 8 25.64 -18.94 16.18
C THR A 8 25.15 -18.91 14.73
N ALA A 9 26.06 -19.03 13.77
CA ALA A 9 25.70 -19.21 12.37
C ALA A 9 24.80 -20.44 12.14
N LYS A 10 25.05 -21.53 12.89
CA LYS A 10 24.24 -22.77 12.81
C LYS A 10 22.80 -22.54 13.25
N ASP A 11 22.57 -21.79 14.34
CA ASP A 11 21.21 -21.49 14.79
C ASP A 11 20.41 -20.71 13.74
N ILE A 12 21.09 -19.87 12.95
CA ILE A 12 20.45 -19.09 11.89
C ILE A 12 20.15 -19.97 10.67
N GLU A 13 21.06 -20.90 10.32
CA GLU A 13 20.82 -21.88 9.25
C GLU A 13 19.64 -22.79 9.61
N ASP A 14 19.61 -23.33 10.84
CA ASP A 14 18.50 -24.15 11.34
C ASP A 14 17.16 -23.38 11.33
N PHE A 15 17.20 -22.07 11.64
CA PHE A 15 16.02 -21.21 11.54
C PHE A 15 15.54 -21.08 10.08
N TYR A 16 16.44 -20.96 9.10
CA TYR A 16 16.05 -20.90 7.69
C TYR A 16 15.49 -22.24 7.20
N GLU A 17 16.11 -23.37 7.61
CA GLU A 17 15.60 -24.70 7.29
C GLU A 17 14.18 -24.88 7.84
N TRP A 18 13.95 -24.53 9.11
CA TRP A 18 12.62 -24.56 9.72
C TRP A 18 11.61 -23.67 8.96
N MET A 19 12.00 -22.48 8.52
CA MET A 19 11.10 -21.61 7.73
C MET A 19 10.73 -22.26 6.40
N PHE A 20 11.69 -22.90 5.71
CA PHE A 20 11.42 -23.57 4.44
C PHE A 20 10.55 -24.82 4.64
N GLU A 21 10.77 -25.61 5.67
CA GLU A 21 9.90 -26.74 6.05
C GLU A 21 8.48 -26.28 6.39
N SER A 22 8.35 -25.09 6.97
CA SER A 22 7.06 -24.43 7.23
C SER A 22 6.45 -23.75 5.98
N HIS A 23 6.92 -24.08 4.78
CA HIS A 23 6.47 -23.53 3.50
C HIS A 23 6.60 -22.01 3.34
N VAL A 24 7.51 -21.38 4.08
CA VAL A 24 7.81 -19.95 3.90
C VAL A 24 8.61 -19.75 2.62
N VAL A 25 8.16 -18.83 1.76
CA VAL A 25 8.82 -18.54 0.49
C VAL A 25 10.17 -17.83 0.68
N ALA A 26 11.14 -18.13 -0.18
CA ALA A 26 12.52 -17.62 -0.08
C ALA A 26 12.61 -16.08 0.07
N ASN A 27 11.74 -15.32 -0.62
CA ASN A 27 11.72 -13.87 -0.50
C ASN A 27 11.38 -13.40 0.93
N THR A 28 10.53 -14.12 1.65
CA THR A 28 10.20 -13.84 3.06
C THR A 28 11.39 -14.16 3.96
N VAL A 29 12.06 -15.30 3.76
CA VAL A 29 13.30 -15.66 4.49
C VAL A 29 14.37 -14.58 4.29
N ILE A 30 14.52 -14.06 3.07
CA ILE A 30 15.43 -12.94 2.75
C ILE A 30 15.08 -11.68 3.56
N HIS A 31 13.80 -11.38 3.76
CA HIS A 31 13.40 -10.24 4.59
C HIS A 31 13.82 -10.44 6.05
N TYR A 32 13.59 -11.62 6.62
CA TYR A 32 14.06 -11.95 7.98
C TYR A 32 15.58 -11.85 8.08
N HIS A 33 16.31 -12.44 7.12
CA HIS A 33 17.77 -12.29 7.05
C HIS A 33 18.19 -10.83 7.10
N THR A 34 17.59 -9.96 6.26
CA THR A 34 17.97 -8.53 6.17
C THR A 34 17.74 -7.80 7.49
N VAL A 35 16.59 -8.03 8.14
CA VAL A 35 16.25 -7.39 9.41
C VAL A 35 17.19 -7.88 10.53
N LEU A 36 17.35 -9.19 10.67
CA LEU A 36 18.19 -9.79 11.70
C LEU A 36 19.67 -9.41 11.50
N HIS A 37 20.19 -9.52 10.28
CA HIS A 37 21.57 -9.11 9.96
C HIS A 37 21.82 -7.64 10.37
N SER A 38 20.85 -6.75 10.10
CA SER A 38 20.95 -5.34 10.48
C SER A 38 20.95 -5.15 12.00
N ALA A 39 20.10 -5.90 12.73
CA ALA A 39 20.02 -5.88 14.19
C ALA A 39 21.35 -6.38 14.81
N PHE A 40 21.89 -7.50 14.33
CA PHE A 40 23.17 -8.02 14.79
C PHE A 40 24.36 -7.14 14.44
N LYS A 41 24.32 -6.50 13.28
CA LYS A 41 25.31 -5.47 12.90
C LYS A 41 25.27 -4.28 13.87
N ARG A 42 24.09 -3.91 14.34
CA ARG A 42 23.96 -2.88 15.39
C ARG A 42 24.51 -3.36 16.72
N ALA A 43 24.14 -4.59 17.17
CA ALA A 43 24.65 -5.19 18.39
C ALA A 43 26.19 -5.28 18.42
N PHE A 44 26.81 -5.64 17.29
CA PHE A 44 28.26 -5.63 17.13
C PHE A 44 28.86 -4.22 17.30
N LYS A 45 28.28 -3.22 16.67
CA LYS A 45 28.73 -1.81 16.81
C LYS A 45 28.60 -1.30 18.25
N ASP A 46 27.58 -1.74 18.97
CA ASP A 46 27.33 -1.34 20.35
C ASP A 46 28.15 -2.17 21.37
N GLY A 47 29.00 -3.10 20.88
CA GLY A 47 29.88 -3.93 21.73
C GLY A 47 29.13 -5.04 22.52
N LEU A 48 27.92 -5.39 22.12
CA LEU A 48 27.12 -6.44 22.76
C LEU A 48 27.53 -7.85 22.31
N ILE A 49 28.18 -7.95 21.16
CA ILE A 49 28.71 -9.20 20.57
C ILE A 49 30.06 -8.93 19.90
N ASP A 50 30.94 -9.93 19.86
CA ASP A 50 32.28 -9.82 19.30
C ASP A 50 32.32 -9.92 17.77
N SER A 51 31.30 -10.53 17.15
CA SER A 51 31.18 -10.66 15.70
C SER A 51 29.71 -10.86 15.30
N ASN A 52 29.37 -10.47 14.06
CA ASN A 52 28.04 -10.71 13.54
C ASN A 52 27.97 -12.13 12.92
N PRO A 53 27.17 -13.07 13.47
CA PRO A 53 27.07 -14.43 12.95
C PRO A 53 26.49 -14.49 11.53
N PHE A 54 25.69 -13.50 11.11
CA PHE A 54 25.13 -13.41 9.76
C PHE A 54 26.18 -13.17 8.67
N ASP A 55 27.37 -12.63 9.00
CA ASP A 55 28.47 -12.42 8.04
C ASP A 55 29.10 -13.74 7.57
N ARG A 56 28.76 -14.87 8.24
CA ARG A 56 29.26 -16.22 7.94
C ARG A 56 28.25 -17.10 7.20
N ILE A 57 27.10 -16.52 6.82
CA ILE A 57 25.98 -17.27 6.22
C ILE A 57 25.62 -16.68 4.87
N ASP A 58 25.44 -17.54 3.89
CA ASP A 58 24.93 -17.16 2.60
C ASP A 58 23.44 -16.77 2.68
N ARG A 59 23.13 -15.59 2.15
CA ARG A 59 21.75 -15.16 2.02
C ARG A 59 21.01 -16.09 1.06
N PRO A 60 19.78 -16.55 1.38
CA PRO A 60 18.97 -17.35 0.47
C PRO A 60 18.82 -16.68 -0.90
N LYS A 61 18.83 -17.48 -1.97
CA LYS A 61 18.66 -16.96 -3.34
C LYS A 61 17.22 -16.49 -3.55
N LYS A 62 17.06 -15.33 -4.16
CA LYS A 62 15.76 -14.79 -4.50
C LYS A 62 15.10 -15.62 -5.59
N ASN A 63 13.84 -16.03 -5.37
CA ASN A 63 13.04 -16.60 -6.44
C ASN A 63 12.70 -15.49 -7.45
N LYS A 64 12.95 -15.74 -8.73
CA LYS A 64 12.46 -14.86 -9.79
C LYS A 64 10.94 -14.98 -9.83
N PHE A 65 10.27 -13.91 -9.52
CA PHE A 65 8.83 -13.77 -9.74
C PHE A 65 8.63 -12.97 -11.03
N THR A 66 7.99 -13.58 -12.01
CA THR A 66 7.51 -12.89 -13.20
C THR A 66 6.02 -12.64 -12.95
N GLY A 67 5.66 -11.40 -12.69
CA GLY A 67 4.26 -11.01 -12.55
C GLY A 67 3.56 -11.11 -13.91
N GLU A 68 2.36 -11.62 -13.92
CA GLU A 68 1.45 -11.48 -15.04
C GLU A 68 0.85 -10.07 -14.99
N ASN A 69 0.81 -9.40 -16.12
CA ASN A 69 0.20 -8.09 -16.27
C ASN A 69 -1.03 -8.24 -17.17
N TYR A 70 -2.09 -7.51 -16.87
CA TYR A 70 -3.23 -7.43 -17.78
C TYR A 70 -2.82 -6.80 -19.11
N SER A 71 -3.34 -7.32 -20.21
CA SER A 71 -3.31 -6.63 -21.50
C SER A 71 -4.23 -5.41 -21.46
N GLU A 72 -4.13 -4.54 -22.47
CA GLU A 72 -5.01 -3.38 -22.57
C GLU A 72 -6.48 -3.81 -22.69
N GLU A 73 -6.75 -4.84 -23.49
CA GLU A 73 -8.10 -5.39 -23.71
C GLU A 73 -8.67 -6.01 -22.42
N GLU A 74 -7.87 -6.74 -21.66
CA GLU A 74 -8.26 -7.32 -20.38
C GLU A 74 -8.57 -6.23 -19.34
N LEU A 75 -7.74 -5.16 -19.31
CA LEU A 75 -7.98 -4.02 -18.42
C LEU A 75 -9.27 -3.30 -18.77
N ILE A 76 -9.52 -3.03 -20.06
CA ILE A 76 -10.75 -2.39 -20.52
C ILE A 76 -11.97 -3.27 -20.17
N ALA A 77 -11.90 -4.57 -20.42
CA ALA A 77 -12.97 -5.51 -20.09
C ALA A 77 -13.25 -5.52 -18.58
N MET A 78 -12.20 -5.59 -17.75
CA MET A 78 -12.33 -5.54 -16.28
C MET A 78 -13.00 -4.23 -15.82
N LEU A 79 -12.56 -3.08 -16.34
CA LEU A 79 -13.14 -1.78 -16.00
C LEU A 79 -14.62 -1.70 -16.42
N GLY A 80 -14.99 -2.30 -17.56
CA GLY A 80 -16.37 -2.40 -17.99
C GLY A 80 -17.26 -3.23 -17.04
N LEU A 81 -16.71 -4.34 -16.49
CA LEU A 81 -17.42 -5.20 -15.56
C LEU A 81 -17.70 -4.55 -14.20
N ILE A 82 -16.75 -3.73 -13.71
CA ILE A 82 -16.87 -3.08 -12.40
C ILE A 82 -17.46 -1.67 -12.48
N ARG A 83 -17.87 -1.21 -13.66
CA ARG A 83 -18.47 0.12 -13.82
C ARG A 83 -19.74 0.23 -12.99
N GLY A 84 -19.78 1.21 -12.09
CA GLY A 84 -20.86 1.39 -11.12
C GLY A 84 -20.67 0.70 -9.78
N ASP A 85 -19.67 -0.16 -9.65
CA ASP A 85 -19.27 -0.72 -8.36
C ASP A 85 -18.56 0.35 -7.51
N ILE A 86 -18.58 0.17 -6.18
CA ILE A 86 -17.92 1.05 -5.21
C ILE A 86 -16.40 1.13 -5.42
N ILE A 87 -15.77 0.07 -5.92
CA ILE A 87 -14.33 0.02 -6.16
C ILE A 87 -13.90 0.72 -7.47
N TYR A 88 -14.86 1.00 -8.37
CA TYR A 88 -14.55 1.52 -9.70
C TYR A 88 -13.69 2.80 -9.69
N PRO A 89 -13.99 3.84 -8.88
CA PRO A 89 -13.15 5.04 -8.82
C PRO A 89 -11.72 4.74 -8.36
N ALA A 90 -11.55 3.87 -7.36
CA ALA A 90 -10.23 3.50 -6.86
C ALA A 90 -9.40 2.74 -7.90
N VAL A 91 -10.02 1.82 -8.65
CA VAL A 91 -9.37 1.07 -9.73
C VAL A 91 -9.01 1.97 -10.91
N MET A 92 -9.89 2.90 -11.28
CA MET A 92 -9.64 3.89 -12.33
C MET A 92 -8.48 4.82 -11.96
N LEU A 93 -8.43 5.31 -10.72
CA LEU A 93 -7.32 6.13 -10.23
C LEU A 93 -6.01 5.34 -10.18
N ALA A 94 -6.05 4.10 -9.70
CA ALA A 94 -4.88 3.23 -9.63
C ALA A 94 -4.34 2.88 -11.03
N GLY A 95 -5.20 2.44 -11.94
CA GLY A 95 -4.83 2.04 -13.30
C GLY A 95 -4.47 3.22 -14.20
N GLY A 96 -5.29 4.28 -14.20
CA GLY A 96 -5.11 5.43 -15.07
C GLY A 96 -3.98 6.38 -14.67
N LEU A 97 -3.64 6.44 -13.37
CA LEU A 97 -2.61 7.34 -12.84
C LEU A 97 -1.40 6.59 -12.24
N GLY A 98 -1.40 5.26 -12.25
CA GLY A 98 -0.33 4.46 -11.63
C GLY A 98 -0.25 4.63 -10.11
N LEU A 99 -1.37 4.80 -9.41
CA LEU A 99 -1.40 5.04 -7.97
C LEU A 99 -1.29 3.75 -7.18
N ARG A 100 -0.63 3.83 -6.01
CA ARG A 100 -0.75 2.77 -5.01
C ARG A 100 -2.17 2.76 -4.43
N ARG A 101 -2.65 1.59 -3.98
CA ARG A 101 -3.97 1.46 -3.31
C ARG A 101 -4.21 2.56 -2.27
N SER A 102 -3.24 2.78 -1.40
CA SER A 102 -3.34 3.79 -0.33
C SER A 102 -3.42 5.23 -0.84
N GLU A 103 -2.81 5.54 -1.97
CA GLU A 103 -2.87 6.85 -2.63
C GLU A 103 -4.21 7.05 -3.33
N ALA A 104 -4.70 6.03 -4.05
CA ALA A 104 -6.00 6.07 -4.73
C ALA A 104 -7.15 6.29 -3.73
N LEU A 105 -7.15 5.53 -2.61
CA LEU A 105 -8.13 5.69 -1.54
C LEU A 105 -7.98 7.03 -0.80
N GLY A 106 -6.78 7.61 -0.77
CA GLY A 106 -6.50 8.90 -0.15
C GLY A 106 -6.74 10.12 -1.06
N ALA A 107 -7.18 9.91 -2.31
CA ALA A 107 -7.45 10.99 -3.25
C ALA A 107 -8.62 11.88 -2.80
N ARG A 108 -8.46 13.21 -2.91
CA ARG A 108 -9.41 14.18 -2.38
C ARG A 108 -9.92 15.13 -3.47
N TRP A 109 -11.19 15.52 -3.37
CA TRP A 109 -11.82 16.48 -4.25
C TRP A 109 -11.15 17.87 -4.20
N SER A 110 -10.73 18.33 -3.02
CA SER A 110 -10.02 19.60 -2.82
C SER A 110 -8.64 19.64 -3.49
N ARG A 111 -8.14 18.51 -3.96
CA ARG A 111 -6.84 18.37 -4.63
C ARG A 111 -6.95 18.26 -6.16
N VAL A 112 -8.17 18.30 -6.71
CA VAL A 112 -8.42 18.32 -8.15
C VAL A 112 -8.47 19.76 -8.65
N ASP A 113 -7.56 20.09 -9.56
CA ASP A 113 -7.61 21.34 -10.35
C ASP A 113 -8.36 21.05 -11.65
N TRP A 114 -9.63 21.44 -11.68
CA TRP A 114 -10.54 21.15 -12.78
C TRP A 114 -10.18 21.92 -14.06
N GLU A 115 -9.60 23.13 -13.94
CA GLU A 115 -9.20 23.95 -15.08
C GLU A 115 -7.96 23.38 -15.75
N LYS A 116 -6.95 22.97 -14.95
CA LYS A 116 -5.70 22.41 -15.46
C LYS A 116 -5.79 20.90 -15.70
N LYS A 117 -6.90 20.27 -15.36
CA LYS A 117 -7.07 18.81 -15.38
C LYS A 117 -5.89 18.10 -14.68
N THR A 118 -5.65 18.44 -13.42
CA THR A 118 -4.60 17.83 -12.62
C THR A 118 -5.08 17.43 -11.23
N ILE A 119 -4.41 16.49 -10.58
CA ILE A 119 -4.65 16.12 -9.19
C ILE A 119 -3.36 16.14 -8.40
N LEU A 120 -3.38 16.77 -7.21
CA LEU A 120 -2.28 16.72 -6.26
C LEU A 120 -2.46 15.53 -5.32
N LEU A 121 -1.47 14.66 -5.26
CA LEU A 121 -1.41 13.53 -4.34
C LEU A 121 -0.56 13.90 -3.14
N ASP A 122 -1.18 14.09 -1.99
CA ASP A 122 -0.54 14.47 -0.72
C ASP A 122 -1.07 13.69 0.48
N THR A 123 -2.05 12.81 0.27
CA THR A 123 -2.69 12.00 1.30
C THR A 123 -2.69 10.54 0.90
N LYS A 124 -2.56 9.66 1.87
CA LYS A 124 -2.73 8.21 1.72
C LYS A 124 -3.58 7.67 2.86
N ILE A 125 -4.32 6.61 2.59
CA ILE A 125 -5.02 5.85 3.64
C ILE A 125 -4.09 4.77 4.16
N ILE A 126 -3.97 4.65 5.48
CA ILE A 126 -3.29 3.53 6.14
C ILE A 126 -4.30 2.69 6.91
N GLU A 127 -4.02 1.40 6.96
CA GLU A 127 -4.78 0.43 7.74
C GLU A 127 -3.81 -0.26 8.70
N TYR A 128 -4.16 -0.28 9.99
CA TYR A 128 -3.41 -1.01 11.01
C TYR A 128 -4.34 -1.58 12.07
N LYS A 129 -3.83 -2.54 12.85
CA LYS A 129 -4.58 -3.13 13.98
C LYS A 129 -4.10 -2.54 15.28
N GLU A 130 -5.03 -2.04 16.06
CA GLU A 130 -4.80 -1.58 17.43
C GLU A 130 -5.84 -2.21 18.36
N ASN A 131 -5.39 -2.86 19.44
CA ASN A 131 -6.26 -3.56 20.40
C ASN A 131 -7.28 -4.52 19.75
N GLY A 132 -6.87 -5.23 18.66
CA GLY A 132 -7.71 -6.16 17.92
C GLY A 132 -8.71 -5.52 16.95
N LYS A 133 -8.79 -4.19 16.89
CA LYS A 133 -9.63 -3.45 15.96
C LYS A 133 -8.82 -2.97 14.76
N VAL A 134 -9.42 -3.04 13.58
CA VAL A 134 -8.86 -2.44 12.38
C VAL A 134 -9.13 -0.94 12.42
N ILE A 135 -8.08 -0.15 12.32
CA ILE A 135 -8.14 1.30 12.23
C ILE A 135 -7.76 1.70 10.81
N VAL A 136 -8.58 2.53 10.19
CA VAL A 136 -8.36 3.10 8.87
C VAL A 136 -8.34 4.62 9.01
N GLU A 137 -7.21 5.22 8.66
CA GLU A 137 -7.06 6.67 8.80
C GLU A 137 -6.23 7.30 7.66
N PRO A 138 -6.55 8.56 7.34
CA PRO A 138 -5.76 9.34 6.40
C PRO A 138 -4.47 9.83 7.06
N VAL A 139 -3.37 9.77 6.30
CA VAL A 139 -2.07 10.31 6.68
C VAL A 139 -1.61 11.30 5.61
N GLU A 140 -1.42 12.55 6.01
CA GLU A 140 -0.92 13.63 5.13
C GLU A 140 0.61 13.61 4.99
N GLU A 141 1.33 12.96 5.93
CA GLU A 141 2.78 12.80 5.84
C GLU A 141 3.14 11.73 4.82
N MET A 142 3.50 12.15 3.65
CA MET A 142 4.20 11.32 2.69
C MET A 142 5.67 11.23 3.10
N LYS A 143 6.14 9.99 3.34
CA LYS A 143 7.47 9.64 3.89
C LYS A 143 8.67 10.28 3.17
N ASN A 144 8.47 10.79 1.96
CA ASN A 144 9.48 11.49 1.15
C ASN A 144 8.81 12.63 0.36
N LYS A 145 9.54 13.73 0.14
CA LYS A 145 9.12 14.84 -0.74
C LYS A 145 8.75 14.36 -2.16
N SER A 146 9.32 13.26 -2.63
CA SER A 146 9.02 12.63 -3.93
C SER A 146 7.66 11.95 -4.01
N SER A 147 7.00 11.69 -2.88
CA SER A 147 5.67 11.08 -2.85
C SER A 147 4.54 12.10 -3.03
N ARG A 148 4.79 13.39 -2.70
CA ARG A 148 3.86 14.48 -3.00
C ARG A 148 4.11 14.93 -4.43
N ARG A 149 3.12 14.71 -5.29
CA ARG A 149 3.23 15.00 -6.72
C ARG A 149 1.90 15.42 -7.32
N THR A 150 1.95 16.24 -8.36
CA THR A 150 0.80 16.58 -9.18
C THR A 150 0.86 15.75 -10.46
N LEU A 151 -0.24 15.11 -10.80
CA LEU A 151 -0.37 14.31 -12.00
C LEU A 151 -1.42 14.91 -12.92
N PRO A 152 -1.24 14.85 -14.26
CA PRO A 152 -2.29 15.17 -15.21
C PRO A 152 -3.40 14.12 -15.12
N LEU A 153 -4.63 14.54 -15.37
CA LEU A 153 -5.79 13.66 -15.45
C LEU A 153 -6.04 13.31 -16.93
N PRO A 154 -5.78 12.07 -17.38
CA PRO A 154 -6.23 11.61 -18.69
C PRO A 154 -7.75 11.72 -18.81
N ASP A 155 -8.26 11.98 -20.02
CA ASP A 155 -9.69 12.22 -20.24
C ASP A 155 -10.60 11.12 -19.63
N PRO A 156 -10.33 9.81 -19.74
CA PRO A 156 -11.17 8.78 -19.11
C PRO A 156 -11.25 8.91 -17.57
N VAL A 157 -10.14 9.30 -16.92
CA VAL A 157 -10.11 9.50 -15.45
C VAL A 157 -10.84 10.77 -15.09
N TYR A 158 -10.67 11.83 -15.87
CA TYR A 158 -11.37 13.11 -15.67
C TYR A 158 -12.89 12.94 -15.79
N GLU A 159 -13.37 12.25 -16.83
CA GLU A 159 -14.78 11.95 -17.05
C GLU A 159 -15.36 11.13 -15.88
N MET A 160 -14.66 10.07 -15.47
CA MET A 160 -15.03 9.29 -14.28
C MET A 160 -15.15 10.16 -13.03
N LEU A 161 -14.21 11.08 -12.80
CA LEU A 161 -14.28 12.01 -11.66
C LEU A 161 -15.49 12.92 -11.71
N CYS A 162 -15.89 13.42 -12.89
CA CYS A 162 -17.10 14.20 -13.07
C CYS A 162 -18.35 13.39 -12.71
N GLU A 163 -18.48 12.16 -13.27
CA GLU A 163 -19.58 11.24 -12.98
C GLU A 163 -19.68 10.92 -11.48
N GLU A 164 -18.54 10.59 -10.85
CA GLU A 164 -18.50 10.21 -9.44
C GLU A 164 -18.86 11.38 -8.50
N ARG A 165 -18.47 12.60 -8.83
CA ARG A 165 -18.82 13.80 -8.07
C ARG A 165 -20.32 14.04 -8.09
N GLU A 166 -20.96 13.94 -9.28
CA GLU A 166 -22.42 14.08 -9.41
C GLU A 166 -23.17 12.99 -8.64
N LYS A 167 -22.66 11.75 -8.70
CA LYS A 167 -23.21 10.60 -7.99
C LYS A 167 -23.12 10.78 -6.47
N GLN A 168 -22.00 11.24 -5.93
CA GLN A 168 -21.86 11.54 -4.50
C GLN A 168 -22.78 12.70 -4.07
N ASP A 169 -22.93 13.73 -4.89
CA ASP A 169 -23.86 14.84 -4.62
C ASP A 169 -25.33 14.36 -4.61
N LEU A 170 -25.68 13.40 -5.45
CA LEU A 170 -26.98 12.75 -5.42
C LEU A 170 -27.18 11.96 -4.12
N TYR A 171 -26.22 11.17 -3.69
CA TYR A 171 -26.29 10.39 -2.46
C TYR A 171 -26.40 11.29 -1.22
N ARG A 172 -25.63 12.39 -1.15
CA ARG A 172 -25.75 13.40 -0.07
C ARG A 172 -27.16 13.96 0.05
N ARG A 173 -27.82 14.21 -1.10
CA ARG A 173 -29.22 14.72 -1.14
C ARG A 173 -30.22 13.63 -0.76
N MET A 174 -30.01 12.37 -1.19
CA MET A 174 -30.90 11.26 -0.91
C MET A 174 -30.86 10.82 0.56
N PHE A 175 -29.66 10.62 1.09
CA PHE A 175 -29.46 10.05 2.42
C PHE A 175 -29.40 11.09 3.54
N LYS A 176 -29.23 12.36 3.22
CA LYS A 176 -29.30 13.50 4.15
C LYS A 176 -28.55 13.27 5.47
N GLY A 177 -29.26 13.14 6.59
CA GLY A 177 -28.69 12.95 7.91
C GLY A 177 -28.03 11.57 8.15
N SER A 178 -28.33 10.57 7.30
CA SER A 178 -27.69 9.26 7.34
C SER A 178 -26.38 9.22 6.56
N TYR A 179 -26.07 10.24 5.78
CA TYR A 179 -24.83 10.32 5.03
C TYR A 179 -23.67 10.76 5.96
N ASN A 180 -22.58 9.98 5.96
CA ASN A 180 -21.40 10.29 6.75
C ASN A 180 -20.59 11.41 6.08
N ARG A 181 -20.53 12.57 6.71
CA ARG A 181 -19.84 13.74 6.16
C ARG A 181 -18.36 13.83 6.56
N LYS A 182 -17.89 12.87 7.34
CA LYS A 182 -16.48 12.84 7.79
C LYS A 182 -15.52 12.76 6.61
N TYR A 183 -15.94 12.08 5.55
CA TYR A 183 -15.11 11.83 4.36
C TYR A 183 -15.61 12.57 3.10
N ASP A 184 -16.34 13.67 3.27
CA ASP A 184 -16.93 14.45 2.17
C ASP A 184 -15.91 14.92 1.11
N ASP A 185 -14.65 15.09 1.50
CA ASP A 185 -13.56 15.50 0.61
C ASP A 185 -12.88 14.32 -0.11
N TYR A 186 -13.26 13.06 0.19
CA TYR A 186 -12.62 11.90 -0.44
C TYR A 186 -13.40 11.43 -1.67
N ILE A 187 -12.63 11.01 -2.70
CA ILE A 187 -13.18 10.53 -3.98
C ILE A 187 -13.75 9.12 -3.83
N CYS A 188 -13.06 8.25 -3.09
CA CYS A 188 -13.41 6.85 -2.93
C CYS A 188 -14.17 6.66 -1.62
N VAL A 189 -15.49 6.82 -1.65
CA VAL A 189 -16.40 6.59 -0.52
C VAL A 189 -17.60 5.75 -0.99
N ASP A 190 -18.30 5.10 -0.06
CA ASP A 190 -19.50 4.35 -0.36
C ASP A 190 -20.74 5.26 -0.54
N GLN A 191 -21.91 4.63 -0.77
CA GLN A 191 -23.18 5.36 -0.96
C GLN A 191 -23.60 6.18 0.26
N LEU A 192 -23.10 5.82 1.45
CA LEU A 192 -23.38 6.50 2.71
C LEU A 192 -22.24 7.43 3.15
N GLY A 193 -21.19 7.60 2.33
CA GLY A 193 -20.06 8.48 2.60
C GLY A 193 -19.02 7.88 3.56
N GLY A 194 -18.94 6.56 3.64
CA GLY A 194 -18.00 5.83 4.50
C GLY A 194 -16.77 5.27 3.77
#